data_767b4821a40776ecde1aac8b6ce7ab79
#
_entry.id   767b4821a40776ecde1aac8b6ce7ab79
#
_cell.length_a   1.000
_cell.length_b   1.000
_cell.length_c   1.000
_cell.angle_alpha   90.00
_cell.angle_beta   90.00
_cell.angle_gamma   90.00
#
_symmetry.space_group_name_H-M   'P 1'
#
loop_
_entity.id
_entity.type
_entity.pdbx_description
1 polymer ?
#
loop_
_entity_poly.entity_id
_entity_poly.type
_entity_poly.pdbx_seq_one_letter_code
_entity_poly.pdbx_strand_id
1 'polypeptide(L)'
;MKCFRCGAEIPGAARFCASCGTVAVDPHDATVVIETEDSEALFRRVRMVLEGEFDVERELARGGMGVIFKATEVGLRRSVALKVLPPELGLNVRSAERFKREARMVAELDHPNIIPVYRVGQLGGIFFIAMKFIEGRSLGLILDTQGALPVPVTLQVLRGATRGLAYAHDRHIIHRDIKGGNILVDQDGRVMVSDFGVALRAADVNLTADGTVIGTPPFMSPEQCAGRRTGPQSDQYSIGIVGFQMLTGAVPFRADTIAGMMQHHFFTPAPDVRQARDDVPPALAEVLNRTLQKDPAARYSTTRDMLAALEAIPFSEDDRRESEQMLRQLVQGTVMPRVSARALPPLPDRPTMPLAAAELRKRRLPVRVGVVASGVLLLGLVLGVLRLTARRGDATPGPTAIPAAPATLQVAKPLAASKPPVARPPGGKLRMLTRPTDAEIFIDGRRVGAGAVVDLPLTAGERRLEVRAPGYRSFDTTLVVTVGSTLTLGRITLSVAEQRP
;
A
#
# COMPACT_ATOMS: atom_id res chain seq x y z
N MET A 1 -27.25 3.87 -9.20
CA MET A 1 -27.15 2.52 -9.83
C MET A 1 -26.92 1.46 -8.76
N LYS A 2 -27.16 0.17 -9.05
CA LYS A 2 -26.84 -0.88 -8.09
C LYS A 2 -25.44 -1.44 -8.35
N CYS A 3 -24.68 -1.67 -7.31
CA CYS A 3 -23.36 -2.29 -7.40
C CYS A 3 -23.50 -3.72 -7.93
N PHE A 4 -22.77 -4.04 -9.00
CA PHE A 4 -22.81 -5.38 -9.61
C PHE A 4 -22.22 -6.46 -8.68
N ARG A 5 -21.43 -6.08 -7.67
CA ARG A 5 -20.77 -7.02 -6.75
C ARG A 5 -21.58 -7.29 -5.48
N CYS A 6 -22.20 -6.28 -4.87
CA CYS A 6 -22.89 -6.43 -3.59
C CYS A 6 -24.35 -5.98 -3.61
N GLY A 7 -24.88 -5.49 -4.73
CA GLY A 7 -26.26 -5.06 -4.89
C GLY A 7 -26.62 -3.74 -4.19
N ALA A 8 -25.70 -3.12 -3.46
CA ALA A 8 -25.94 -1.86 -2.78
C ALA A 8 -26.20 -0.72 -3.77
N GLU A 9 -27.06 0.22 -3.42
CA GLU A 9 -27.28 1.41 -4.25
C GLU A 9 -26.04 2.31 -4.25
N ILE A 10 -25.59 2.67 -5.45
CA ILE A 10 -24.48 3.60 -5.66
C ILE A 10 -25.08 4.92 -6.12
N PRO A 11 -24.87 6.04 -5.40
CA PRO A 11 -25.28 7.37 -5.85
C PRO A 11 -24.71 7.67 -7.24
N GLY A 12 -25.48 8.34 -8.11
CA GLY A 12 -25.13 8.53 -9.53
C GLY A 12 -23.81 9.25 -9.84
N ALA A 13 -23.17 9.88 -8.83
CA ALA A 13 -21.88 10.53 -8.97
C ALA A 13 -20.72 9.76 -8.27
N ALA A 14 -21.01 8.66 -7.59
CA ALA A 14 -20.00 7.91 -6.85
C ALA A 14 -19.23 6.97 -7.78
N ARG A 15 -17.91 7.09 -7.82
CA ARG A 15 -17.03 6.22 -8.61
C ARG A 15 -16.75 4.85 -7.97
N PHE A 16 -17.17 4.65 -6.72
CA PHE A 16 -16.94 3.42 -5.97
C PHE A 16 -18.17 3.07 -5.14
N CYS A 17 -18.43 1.79 -4.97
CA CYS A 17 -19.46 1.31 -4.06
C CYS A 17 -19.03 1.54 -2.61
N ALA A 18 -19.79 2.33 -1.86
CA ALA A 18 -19.50 2.63 -0.46
C ALA A 18 -19.53 1.39 0.46
N SER A 19 -20.24 0.32 0.05
CA SER A 19 -20.37 -0.91 0.84
C SER A 19 -19.22 -1.89 0.63
N CYS A 20 -18.69 -2.05 -0.61
CA CYS A 20 -17.70 -3.08 -0.92
C CYS A 20 -16.44 -2.55 -1.62
N GLY A 21 -16.33 -1.24 -1.85
CA GLY A 21 -15.18 -0.61 -2.49
C GLY A 21 -15.03 -0.90 -3.98
N THR A 22 -16.00 -1.58 -4.61
CA THR A 22 -15.96 -1.88 -6.05
C THR A 22 -16.17 -0.60 -6.86
N VAL A 23 -15.40 -0.41 -7.94
CA VAL A 23 -15.57 0.72 -8.86
C VAL A 23 -16.96 0.70 -9.47
N ALA A 24 -17.68 1.82 -9.36
CA ALA A 24 -18.96 2.02 -10.02
C ALA A 24 -18.67 2.41 -11.49
N VAL A 25 -18.88 1.49 -12.42
CA VAL A 25 -18.80 1.77 -13.85
C VAL A 25 -20.20 2.11 -14.34
N ASP A 26 -20.38 3.32 -14.87
CA ASP A 26 -21.60 3.64 -15.62
C ASP A 26 -21.50 2.92 -16.96
N PRO A 27 -22.50 2.07 -17.33
CA PRO A 27 -22.49 1.36 -18.61
C PRO A 27 -22.48 2.30 -19.84
N HIS A 28 -22.74 3.58 -19.63
CA HIS A 28 -22.79 4.59 -20.71
C HIS A 28 -21.60 5.54 -20.77
N ASP A 29 -20.67 5.47 -19.82
CA ASP A 29 -19.47 6.30 -19.81
C ASP A 29 -18.30 5.56 -20.47
N ALA A 30 -18.23 5.65 -21.79
CA ALA A 30 -17.24 4.99 -22.64
C ALA A 30 -15.84 5.65 -22.60
N THR A 31 -15.44 6.26 -21.46
CA THR A 31 -14.13 6.92 -21.38
C THR A 31 -13.41 6.57 -20.09
N VAL A 32 -12.54 5.65 -20.18
CA VAL A 32 -11.54 4.97 -19.36
C VAL A 32 -11.93 3.52 -19.10
N VAL A 33 -11.95 2.75 -20.14
CA VAL A 33 -11.70 1.31 -20.05
C VAL A 33 -10.20 1.17 -19.74
N ILE A 34 -9.83 1.04 -18.47
CA ILE A 34 -8.68 0.21 -18.16
C ILE A 34 -9.11 -1.15 -18.69
N GLU A 35 -8.63 -1.56 -19.87
CA GLU A 35 -8.75 -2.91 -20.35
C GLU A 35 -8.04 -3.78 -19.28
N THR A 36 -8.79 -4.20 -18.26
CA THR A 36 -8.47 -5.42 -17.56
C THR A 36 -8.38 -6.47 -18.67
N GLU A 37 -7.23 -7.12 -18.81
CA GLU A 37 -7.13 -8.34 -19.63
C GLU A 37 -8.44 -9.08 -19.42
N ASP A 38 -9.15 -9.40 -20.53
CA ASP A 38 -10.41 -10.13 -20.47
C ASP A 38 -10.23 -11.22 -19.43
N SER A 39 -11.11 -11.26 -18.44
CA SER A 39 -10.98 -12.18 -17.28
C SER A 39 -10.73 -13.61 -17.76
N GLU A 40 -11.31 -13.92 -18.90
CA GLU A 40 -11.19 -15.21 -19.56
C GLU A 40 -9.83 -15.38 -20.29
N ALA A 41 -9.27 -14.29 -20.82
CA ALA A 41 -7.94 -14.32 -21.43
C ALA A 41 -6.84 -14.56 -20.39
N LEU A 42 -6.91 -13.88 -19.23
CA LEU A 42 -5.99 -14.11 -18.13
C LEU A 42 -6.14 -15.55 -17.59
N PHE A 43 -7.37 -16.02 -17.38
CA PHE A 43 -7.61 -17.38 -16.91
C PHE A 43 -7.00 -18.43 -17.87
N ARG A 44 -7.25 -18.31 -19.17
CA ARG A 44 -6.67 -19.19 -20.20
C ARG A 44 -5.15 -19.14 -20.20
N ARG A 45 -4.58 -17.96 -20.11
CA ARG A 45 -3.11 -17.77 -20.05
C ARG A 45 -2.50 -18.42 -18.80
N VAL A 46 -3.09 -18.19 -17.63
CA VAL A 46 -2.63 -18.77 -16.35
C VAL A 46 -2.71 -20.29 -16.43
N ARG A 47 -3.82 -20.85 -16.91
CA ARG A 47 -4.03 -22.28 -17.08
C ARG A 47 -2.98 -22.91 -18.01
N MET A 48 -2.73 -22.32 -19.17
CA MET A 48 -1.75 -22.79 -20.14
C MET A 48 -0.31 -22.72 -19.60
N VAL A 49 0.05 -21.61 -18.95
CA VAL A 49 1.43 -21.40 -18.46
C VAL A 49 1.76 -22.30 -17.27
N LEU A 50 0.78 -22.59 -16.42
CA LEU A 50 0.96 -23.41 -15.21
C LEU A 50 0.58 -24.87 -15.41
N GLU A 51 0.23 -25.27 -16.64
CA GLU A 51 -0.09 -26.67 -16.99
C GLU A 51 1.05 -27.61 -16.59
N GLY A 52 0.72 -28.76 -16.00
CA GLY A 52 1.69 -29.73 -15.47
C GLY A 52 2.13 -29.47 -14.03
N GLU A 53 2.05 -28.22 -13.55
CA GLU A 53 2.31 -27.92 -12.15
C GLU A 53 1.03 -27.69 -11.35
N PHE A 54 0.05 -26.97 -11.94
CA PHE A 54 -1.24 -26.69 -11.34
C PHE A 54 -2.37 -26.90 -12.35
N ASP A 55 -3.38 -27.64 -11.95
CA ASP A 55 -4.66 -27.69 -12.66
C ASP A 55 -5.55 -26.57 -12.12
N VAL A 56 -5.66 -25.47 -12.89
CA VAL A 56 -6.39 -24.26 -12.50
C VAL A 56 -7.88 -24.45 -12.80
N GLU A 57 -8.72 -24.48 -11.74
CA GLU A 57 -10.12 -24.83 -11.84
C GLU A 57 -11.02 -23.62 -12.14
N ARG A 58 -10.93 -22.57 -11.32
CA ARG A 58 -11.78 -21.37 -11.43
C ARG A 58 -11.20 -20.17 -10.69
N GLU A 59 -11.65 -18.98 -11.06
CA GLU A 59 -11.39 -17.75 -10.31
C GLU A 59 -12.18 -17.75 -8.99
N LEU A 60 -11.51 -17.35 -7.88
CA LEU A 60 -12.10 -17.18 -6.56
C LEU A 60 -12.38 -15.71 -6.26
N ALA A 61 -11.39 -14.85 -6.57
CA ALA A 61 -11.47 -13.43 -6.30
C ALA A 61 -10.55 -12.64 -7.23
N ARG A 62 -10.91 -11.37 -7.49
CA ARG A 62 -10.12 -10.42 -8.26
C ARG A 62 -10.02 -9.10 -7.52
N GLY A 63 -8.83 -8.51 -7.51
CA GLY A 63 -8.60 -7.21 -6.86
C GLY A 63 -7.39 -6.50 -7.46
N GLY A 64 -7.11 -5.30 -6.98
CA GLY A 64 -5.97 -4.49 -7.46
C GLY A 64 -4.58 -5.12 -7.24
N MET A 65 -4.50 -6.16 -6.40
CA MET A 65 -3.26 -6.89 -6.09
C MET A 65 -3.16 -8.23 -6.82
N GLY A 66 -4.03 -8.50 -7.79
CA GLY A 66 -4.04 -9.72 -8.60
C GLY A 66 -5.34 -10.51 -8.52
N VAL A 67 -5.26 -11.71 -9.07
CA VAL A 67 -6.39 -12.64 -9.18
C VAL A 67 -6.06 -13.91 -8.40
N ILE A 68 -7.02 -14.41 -7.64
CA ILE A 68 -6.91 -15.66 -6.89
C ILE A 68 -7.72 -16.74 -7.60
N PHE A 69 -7.09 -17.86 -7.89
CA PHE A 69 -7.73 -19.03 -8.49
C PHE A 69 -7.75 -20.19 -7.50
N LYS A 70 -8.79 -21.03 -7.58
CA LYS A 70 -8.72 -22.38 -7.04
C LYS A 70 -7.96 -23.24 -8.04
N ALA A 71 -7.01 -24.03 -7.55
CA ALA A 71 -6.23 -24.95 -8.36
C ALA A 71 -5.89 -26.21 -7.56
N THR A 72 -5.57 -27.28 -8.29
CA THR A 72 -5.00 -28.49 -7.72
C THR A 72 -3.51 -28.54 -8.09
N GLU A 73 -2.61 -28.62 -7.09
CA GLU A 73 -1.19 -28.88 -7.32
C GLU A 73 -1.00 -30.33 -7.78
N VAL A 74 -0.54 -30.51 -9.01
CA VAL A 74 -0.53 -31.83 -9.69
C VAL A 74 0.36 -32.84 -8.95
N GLY A 75 1.57 -32.44 -8.55
CA GLY A 75 2.55 -33.32 -7.91
C GLY A 75 2.10 -33.87 -6.55
N LEU A 76 1.38 -33.09 -5.76
CA LEU A 76 0.91 -33.45 -4.43
C LEU A 76 -0.60 -33.75 -4.35
N ARG A 77 -1.33 -33.56 -5.46
CA ARG A 77 -2.80 -33.75 -5.56
C ARG A 77 -3.58 -33.04 -4.46
N ARG A 78 -3.16 -31.82 -4.11
CA ARG A 78 -3.82 -31.02 -3.07
C ARG A 78 -4.45 -29.76 -3.64
N SER A 79 -5.59 -29.36 -3.10
CA SER A 79 -6.22 -28.07 -3.42
C SER A 79 -5.41 -26.91 -2.86
N VAL A 80 -5.18 -25.89 -3.70
CA VAL A 80 -4.47 -24.65 -3.36
C VAL A 80 -5.26 -23.43 -3.79
N ALA A 81 -5.08 -22.33 -3.09
CA ALA A 81 -5.43 -21.01 -3.58
C ALA A 81 -4.18 -20.44 -4.27
N LEU A 82 -4.30 -20.14 -5.55
CA LEU A 82 -3.21 -19.64 -6.38
C LEU A 82 -3.43 -18.17 -6.65
N LYS A 83 -2.69 -17.31 -5.96
CA LYS A 83 -2.71 -15.86 -6.19
C LYS A 83 -1.75 -15.50 -7.29
N VAL A 84 -2.29 -15.02 -8.39
CA VAL A 84 -1.54 -14.55 -9.57
C VAL A 84 -1.45 -13.03 -9.53
N LEU A 85 -0.25 -12.52 -9.64
CA LEU A 85 0.01 -11.08 -9.56
C LEU A 85 -0.17 -10.40 -10.92
N PRO A 86 -0.51 -9.12 -10.95
CA PRO A 86 -0.59 -8.36 -12.17
C PRO A 86 0.74 -8.38 -12.93
N PRO A 87 0.73 -8.53 -14.27
CA PRO A 87 1.95 -8.58 -15.10
C PRO A 87 2.85 -7.34 -14.92
N GLU A 88 2.27 -6.19 -14.61
CA GLU A 88 2.96 -4.91 -14.42
C GLU A 88 3.97 -4.96 -13.26
N LEU A 89 3.72 -5.77 -12.23
CA LEU A 89 4.67 -5.98 -11.13
C LEU A 89 5.91 -6.77 -11.56
N GLY A 90 5.83 -7.55 -12.64
CA GLY A 90 6.94 -8.31 -13.23
C GLY A 90 7.86 -7.49 -14.15
N LEU A 91 7.45 -6.31 -14.60
CA LEU A 91 8.22 -5.49 -15.53
C LEU A 91 9.45 -4.83 -14.90
N ASN A 92 9.53 -4.73 -13.57
CA ASN A 92 10.66 -4.16 -12.85
C ASN A 92 11.41 -5.23 -12.06
N VAL A 93 12.64 -5.56 -12.47
CA VAL A 93 13.48 -6.57 -11.83
C VAL A 93 13.64 -6.34 -10.32
N ARG A 94 13.80 -5.09 -9.88
CA ARG A 94 13.92 -4.75 -8.45
C ARG A 94 12.63 -5.04 -7.67
N SER A 95 11.47 -4.78 -8.27
CA SER A 95 10.17 -5.08 -7.66
C SER A 95 9.95 -6.60 -7.57
N ALA A 96 10.33 -7.36 -8.60
CA ALA A 96 10.25 -8.80 -8.62
C ALA A 96 11.15 -9.46 -7.55
N GLU A 97 12.38 -9.02 -7.40
CA GLU A 97 13.30 -9.54 -6.38
C GLU A 97 12.85 -9.17 -4.95
N ARG A 98 12.32 -7.95 -4.76
CA ARG A 98 11.73 -7.53 -3.48
C ARG A 98 10.53 -8.41 -3.14
N PHE A 99 9.62 -8.61 -4.10
CA PHE A 99 8.46 -9.49 -3.95
C PHE A 99 8.89 -10.92 -3.54
N LYS A 100 9.83 -11.54 -4.26
CA LYS A 100 10.31 -12.89 -3.93
C LYS A 100 10.86 -12.98 -2.51
N ARG A 101 11.63 -11.97 -2.07
CA ARG A 101 12.18 -11.93 -0.73
C ARG A 101 11.09 -11.81 0.34
N GLU A 102 10.13 -10.92 0.14
CA GLU A 102 9.03 -10.72 1.11
C GLU A 102 8.10 -11.92 1.16
N ALA A 103 7.79 -12.50 0.00
CA ALA A 103 6.98 -13.71 -0.06
C ALA A 103 7.66 -14.92 0.63
N ARG A 104 8.99 -15.03 0.59
CA ARG A 104 9.73 -16.04 1.35
C ARG A 104 9.59 -15.84 2.87
N MET A 105 9.70 -14.60 3.35
CA MET A 105 9.51 -14.31 4.79
C MET A 105 8.10 -14.69 5.26
N VAL A 106 7.07 -14.45 4.42
CA VAL A 106 5.69 -14.85 4.73
C VAL A 106 5.54 -16.38 4.68
N ALA A 107 6.26 -17.07 3.79
CA ALA A 107 6.22 -18.53 3.70
C ALA A 107 6.84 -19.24 4.92
N GLU A 108 7.64 -18.53 5.73
CA GLU A 108 8.20 -19.05 7.00
C GLU A 108 7.21 -18.96 8.18
N LEU A 109 6.05 -18.30 7.98
CA LEU A 109 5.03 -18.21 9.02
C LEU A 109 4.26 -19.54 9.15
N ASP A 110 4.38 -20.19 10.29
CA ASP A 110 3.62 -21.38 10.68
C ASP A 110 2.84 -21.10 11.97
N HIS A 111 1.53 -20.87 11.83
CA HIS A 111 0.65 -20.54 12.94
C HIS A 111 -0.81 -20.91 12.59
N PRO A 112 -1.61 -21.46 13.53
CA PRO A 112 -2.98 -21.92 13.26
C PRO A 112 -3.93 -20.80 12.77
N ASN A 113 -3.63 -19.54 13.06
CA ASN A 113 -4.42 -18.39 12.61
C ASN A 113 -3.79 -17.65 11.41
N ILE A 114 -2.84 -18.27 10.70
CA ILE A 114 -2.25 -17.74 9.47
C ILE A 114 -2.39 -18.78 8.36
N ILE A 115 -2.79 -18.35 7.15
CA ILE A 115 -2.86 -19.27 6.03
C ILE A 115 -1.44 -19.62 5.56
N PRO A 116 -1.06 -20.92 5.58
CA PRO A 116 0.26 -21.34 5.14
C PRO A 116 0.48 -21.05 3.65
N VAL A 117 1.61 -20.43 3.34
CA VAL A 117 2.11 -20.30 1.96
C VAL A 117 2.96 -21.53 1.64
N TYR A 118 2.60 -22.23 0.59
CA TYR A 118 3.28 -23.46 0.18
C TYR A 118 4.42 -23.20 -0.79
N ARG A 119 4.19 -22.28 -1.73
CA ARG A 119 5.17 -21.99 -2.79
C ARG A 119 5.02 -20.57 -3.31
N VAL A 120 6.15 -19.96 -3.60
CA VAL A 120 6.24 -18.70 -4.34
C VAL A 120 7.03 -18.98 -5.61
N GLY A 121 6.48 -18.62 -6.77
CA GLY A 121 7.08 -18.98 -8.04
C GLY A 121 6.89 -17.94 -9.14
N GLN A 122 7.61 -18.19 -10.22
CA GLN A 122 7.47 -17.49 -11.49
C GLN A 122 7.59 -18.50 -12.62
N LEU A 123 6.59 -18.56 -13.49
CA LEU A 123 6.58 -19.41 -14.68
C LEU A 123 6.01 -18.62 -15.87
N GLY A 124 6.62 -18.68 -17.04
CA GLY A 124 6.15 -17.99 -18.24
C GLY A 124 5.87 -16.50 -18.07
N GLY A 125 6.62 -15.83 -17.20
CA GLY A 125 6.40 -14.40 -16.85
C GLY A 125 5.28 -14.15 -15.84
N ILE A 126 4.58 -15.17 -15.37
CA ILE A 126 3.55 -15.08 -14.35
C ILE A 126 4.17 -15.29 -12.97
N PHE A 127 3.99 -14.31 -12.08
CA PHE A 127 4.32 -14.45 -10.67
C PHE A 127 3.12 -14.98 -9.90
N PHE A 128 3.35 -15.97 -9.05
CA PHE A 128 2.28 -16.57 -8.26
C PHE A 128 2.71 -16.92 -6.83
N ILE A 129 1.71 -16.99 -5.96
CA ILE A 129 1.81 -17.53 -4.61
C ILE A 129 0.79 -18.65 -4.50
N ALA A 130 1.24 -19.88 -4.25
CA ALA A 130 0.36 -21.00 -3.91
C ALA A 130 0.27 -21.12 -2.39
N MET A 131 -0.94 -21.09 -1.87
CA MET A 131 -1.23 -21.16 -0.43
C MET A 131 -2.32 -22.20 -0.15
N LYS A 132 -2.52 -22.55 1.11
CA LYS A 132 -3.59 -23.46 1.51
C LYS A 132 -4.94 -22.92 1.03
N PHE A 133 -5.68 -23.75 0.28
CA PHE A 133 -7.07 -23.47 -0.03
C PHE A 133 -7.91 -23.69 1.23
N ILE A 134 -8.70 -22.69 1.61
CA ILE A 134 -9.60 -22.75 2.75
C ILE A 134 -11.02 -22.95 2.23
N GLU A 135 -11.61 -24.11 2.56
CA GLU A 135 -13.03 -24.31 2.38
C GLU A 135 -13.77 -23.51 3.45
N GLY A 136 -14.27 -22.34 3.07
CA GLY A 136 -14.85 -21.41 4.02
C GLY A 136 -15.32 -20.12 3.34
N ARG A 137 -15.47 -19.06 4.15
CA ARG A 137 -15.83 -17.72 3.69
C ARG A 137 -14.93 -16.66 4.28
N SER A 138 -14.74 -15.57 3.55
CA SER A 138 -14.14 -14.39 4.15
C SER A 138 -15.11 -13.73 5.13
N LEU A 139 -14.57 -13.14 6.17
CA LEU A 139 -15.34 -12.33 7.13
C LEU A 139 -16.08 -11.19 6.43
N GLY A 140 -15.48 -10.61 5.38
CA GLY A 140 -16.16 -9.59 4.57
C GLY A 140 -17.46 -10.10 3.97
N LEU A 141 -17.45 -11.28 3.34
CA LEU A 141 -18.65 -11.89 2.76
C LEU A 141 -19.69 -12.26 3.85
N ILE A 142 -19.22 -12.69 5.02
CA ILE A 142 -20.10 -12.96 6.17
C ILE A 142 -20.79 -11.65 6.60
N LEU A 143 -20.03 -10.56 6.76
CA LEU A 143 -20.58 -9.27 7.16
C LEU A 143 -21.53 -8.66 6.11
N ASP A 144 -21.23 -8.85 4.82
CA ASP A 144 -22.10 -8.36 3.73
C ASP A 144 -23.46 -9.06 3.74
N THR A 145 -23.52 -10.32 4.17
CA THR A 145 -24.75 -11.10 4.21
C THR A 145 -25.50 -10.98 5.54
N GLN A 146 -24.76 -11.00 6.65
CA GLN A 146 -25.31 -11.05 7.99
C GLN A 146 -25.49 -9.66 8.61
N GLY A 147 -24.61 -8.68 8.30
CA GLY A 147 -24.52 -7.41 9.00
C GLY A 147 -23.74 -7.55 10.31
N ALA A 148 -24.28 -6.97 11.40
CA ALA A 148 -23.66 -7.04 12.72
C ALA A 148 -23.62 -8.47 13.29
N LEU A 149 -22.53 -8.79 13.99
CA LEU A 149 -22.31 -10.09 14.63
C LEU A 149 -22.49 -10.01 16.15
N PRO A 150 -22.83 -11.13 16.81
CA PRO A 150 -22.84 -11.23 18.27
C PRO A 150 -21.48 -10.91 18.88
N VAL A 151 -21.48 -10.36 20.11
CA VAL A 151 -20.26 -10.01 20.84
C VAL A 151 -19.32 -11.22 21.02
N PRO A 152 -19.79 -12.42 21.43
CA PRO A 152 -18.92 -13.58 21.55
C PRO A 152 -18.25 -13.97 20.22
N VAL A 153 -18.98 -13.97 19.10
CA VAL A 153 -18.44 -14.25 17.76
C VAL A 153 -17.38 -13.22 17.38
N THR A 154 -17.65 -11.94 17.63
CA THR A 154 -16.70 -10.85 17.39
C THR A 154 -15.42 -11.04 18.20
N LEU A 155 -15.53 -11.39 19.48
CA LEU A 155 -14.39 -11.61 20.35
C LEU A 155 -13.55 -12.81 19.90
N GLN A 156 -14.21 -13.91 19.49
CA GLN A 156 -13.54 -15.09 18.94
C GLN A 156 -12.72 -14.74 17.69
N VAL A 157 -13.32 -13.98 16.75
CA VAL A 157 -12.63 -13.55 15.52
C VAL A 157 -11.47 -12.62 15.83
N LEU A 158 -11.68 -11.61 16.70
CA LEU A 158 -10.62 -10.67 17.08
C LEU A 158 -9.44 -11.38 17.74
N ARG A 159 -9.70 -12.31 18.66
CA ARG A 159 -8.63 -13.11 19.32
C ARG A 159 -7.85 -13.93 18.30
N GLY A 160 -8.55 -14.65 17.42
CA GLY A 160 -7.90 -15.48 16.39
C GLY A 160 -7.02 -14.65 15.46
N ALA A 161 -7.57 -13.58 14.88
CA ALA A 161 -6.83 -12.70 13.99
C ALA A 161 -5.64 -12.02 14.70
N THR A 162 -5.84 -11.53 15.93
CA THR A 162 -4.79 -10.86 16.70
C THR A 162 -3.66 -11.81 17.09
N ARG A 163 -3.94 -13.11 17.38
CA ARG A 163 -2.90 -14.13 17.60
C ARG A 163 -2.02 -14.31 16.39
N GLY A 164 -2.63 -14.43 15.19
CA GLY A 164 -1.87 -14.50 13.93
C GLY A 164 -1.02 -13.28 13.69
N LEU A 165 -1.58 -12.07 13.90
CA LEU A 165 -0.85 -10.82 13.76
C LEU A 165 0.29 -10.69 14.77
N ALA A 166 0.07 -11.01 16.05
CA ALA A 166 1.11 -10.97 17.08
C ALA A 166 2.30 -11.88 16.71
N TYR A 167 2.00 -13.11 16.26
CA TYR A 167 3.02 -14.05 15.80
C TYR A 167 3.85 -13.52 14.63
N ALA A 168 3.21 -12.88 13.64
CA ALA A 168 3.88 -12.28 12.49
C ALA A 168 4.73 -11.06 12.90
N HIS A 169 4.19 -10.20 13.79
CA HIS A 169 4.87 -8.98 14.25
C HIS A 169 6.13 -9.30 15.05
N ASP A 170 6.14 -10.36 15.85
CA ASP A 170 7.34 -10.83 16.56
C ASP A 170 8.46 -11.25 15.59
N ARG A 171 8.09 -11.57 14.35
CA ARG A 171 9.02 -11.89 13.25
C ARG A 171 9.25 -10.71 12.32
N HIS A 172 8.86 -9.49 12.75
CA HIS A 172 9.00 -8.25 11.99
C HIS A 172 8.24 -8.22 10.66
N ILE A 173 7.20 -9.06 10.52
CA ILE A 173 6.31 -9.11 9.36
C ILE A 173 5.03 -8.36 9.68
N ILE A 174 4.75 -7.29 8.95
CA ILE A 174 3.57 -6.43 9.10
C ILE A 174 2.63 -6.71 7.94
N HIS A 175 1.35 -6.87 8.24
CA HIS A 175 0.34 -7.27 7.25
C HIS A 175 -0.03 -6.14 6.28
N ARG A 176 -0.33 -4.92 6.77
CA ARG A 176 -0.63 -3.69 6.01
C ARG A 176 -1.94 -3.63 5.23
N ASP A 177 -2.66 -4.72 5.10
CA ASP A 177 -3.97 -4.77 4.40
C ASP A 177 -4.98 -5.61 5.18
N ILE A 178 -5.09 -5.39 6.48
CA ILE A 178 -6.11 -6.05 7.32
C ILE A 178 -7.48 -5.48 6.98
N LYS A 179 -8.37 -6.37 6.58
CA LYS A 179 -9.78 -6.11 6.26
C LYS A 179 -10.59 -7.40 6.33
N GLY A 180 -11.90 -7.32 6.34
CA GLY A 180 -12.76 -8.50 6.37
C GLY A 180 -12.50 -9.50 5.24
N GLY A 181 -12.09 -9.02 4.06
CA GLY A 181 -11.75 -9.89 2.93
C GLY A 181 -10.51 -10.77 3.14
N ASN A 182 -9.58 -10.34 4.01
CA ASN A 182 -8.33 -11.04 4.30
C ASN A 182 -8.37 -11.82 5.62
N ILE A 183 -9.54 -11.94 6.24
CA ILE A 183 -9.79 -12.82 7.39
C ILE A 183 -10.74 -13.91 6.91
N LEU A 184 -10.29 -15.14 6.91
CA LEU A 184 -11.08 -16.30 6.47
C LEU A 184 -11.56 -17.10 7.67
N VAL A 185 -12.76 -17.66 7.54
CA VAL A 185 -13.34 -18.61 8.49
C VAL A 185 -13.55 -19.93 7.75
N ASP A 186 -12.97 -21.01 8.25
CA ASP A 186 -13.14 -22.33 7.64
C ASP A 186 -14.45 -23.02 8.06
N GLN A 187 -14.69 -24.19 7.52
CA GLN A 187 -15.89 -25.01 7.82
C GLN A 187 -15.97 -25.44 9.30
N ASP A 188 -14.83 -25.46 10.02
CA ASP A 188 -14.76 -25.77 11.45
C ASP A 188 -14.96 -24.53 12.33
N GLY A 189 -15.12 -23.35 11.76
CA GLY A 189 -15.23 -22.08 12.48
C GLY A 189 -13.87 -21.49 12.91
N ARG A 190 -12.75 -22.01 12.38
CA ARG A 190 -11.40 -21.48 12.68
C ARG A 190 -11.14 -20.23 11.89
N VAL A 191 -10.55 -19.25 12.56
CA VAL A 191 -10.22 -17.94 11.97
C VAL A 191 -8.76 -17.91 11.53
N MET A 192 -8.53 -17.52 10.27
CA MET A 192 -7.19 -17.42 9.69
C MET A 192 -7.03 -16.11 8.93
N VAL A 193 -5.84 -15.52 9.03
CA VAL A 193 -5.44 -14.32 8.29
C VAL A 193 -4.71 -14.74 7.01
N SER A 194 -5.11 -14.17 5.88
CA SER A 194 -4.52 -14.38 4.55
C SER A 194 -3.81 -13.11 4.06
N ASP A 195 -3.05 -13.25 2.97
CA ASP A 195 -2.59 -12.11 2.17
C ASP A 195 -1.73 -11.10 2.93
N PHE A 196 -0.80 -11.57 3.79
CA PHE A 196 0.22 -10.69 4.34
C PHE A 196 0.89 -9.87 3.24
N GLY A 197 0.93 -8.55 3.41
CA GLY A 197 1.12 -7.48 2.41
C GLY A 197 2.37 -7.49 1.54
N VAL A 198 2.72 -8.66 0.99
CA VAL A 198 3.85 -8.85 0.07
C VAL A 198 3.77 -7.93 -1.15
N ALA A 199 2.57 -7.69 -1.67
CA ALA A 199 2.36 -6.86 -2.85
C ALA A 199 2.43 -5.35 -2.57
N LEU A 200 2.07 -4.90 -1.35
CA LEU A 200 2.05 -3.48 -0.98
C LEU A 200 3.45 -2.85 -0.84
N ARG A 201 4.46 -3.63 -0.47
CA ARG A 201 5.86 -3.17 -0.48
C ARG A 201 6.46 -3.11 -1.87
N ALA A 202 6.00 -3.97 -2.78
CA ALA A 202 6.49 -3.97 -4.15
C ALA A 202 6.01 -2.73 -4.94
N ALA A 203 4.84 -2.26 -4.59
CA ALA A 203 4.27 -1.02 -5.12
C ALA A 203 4.45 0.09 -4.08
N ASP A 204 5.65 0.58 -3.74
CA ASP A 204 5.81 1.70 -2.78
C ASP A 204 4.55 2.58 -2.82
N VAL A 205 3.85 2.73 -1.65
CA VAL A 205 2.60 3.48 -1.55
C VAL A 205 2.87 4.91 -1.97
N ASN A 206 2.98 5.11 -3.27
CA ASN A 206 2.90 6.41 -3.88
C ASN A 206 1.42 6.57 -4.25
N LEU A 207 0.76 7.61 -3.74
CA LEU A 207 -0.28 8.23 -4.54
C LEU A 207 0.29 8.23 -5.95
N THR A 208 -0.24 7.37 -6.83
CA THR A 208 0.12 7.46 -8.24
C THR A 208 -0.23 8.88 -8.65
N ALA A 209 0.57 9.48 -9.52
CA ALA A 209 0.33 10.83 -10.04
C ALA A 209 -1.11 11.02 -10.57
N ASP A 210 -1.81 9.92 -10.81
CA ASP A 210 -3.20 9.86 -11.27
C ASP A 210 -4.23 9.76 -10.12
N GLY A 211 -3.83 9.95 -8.84
CA GLY A 211 -4.75 9.91 -7.71
C GLY A 211 -5.29 8.52 -7.37
N THR A 212 -4.77 7.45 -7.95
CA THR A 212 -5.19 6.07 -7.64
C THR A 212 -4.53 5.63 -6.33
N VAL A 213 -5.34 5.45 -5.29
CA VAL A 213 -4.89 4.93 -3.99
C VAL A 213 -4.81 3.42 -4.07
N ILE A 214 -3.60 2.86 -3.92
CA ILE A 214 -3.41 1.43 -3.78
C ILE A 214 -3.74 1.04 -2.34
N GLY A 215 -4.83 0.28 -2.15
CA GLY A 215 -5.27 -0.22 -0.85
C GLY A 215 -6.79 -0.19 -0.71
N THR A 216 -7.27 -0.50 0.49
CA THR A 216 -8.71 -0.46 0.84
C THR A 216 -8.95 0.72 1.79
N PRO A 217 -9.29 1.92 1.28
CA PRO A 217 -9.32 3.16 2.06
C PRO A 217 -10.07 3.08 3.40
N PRO A 218 -11.22 2.39 3.52
CA PRO A 218 -11.94 2.33 4.79
C PRO A 218 -11.20 1.65 5.95
N PHE A 219 -10.15 0.88 5.68
CA PHE A 219 -9.39 0.13 6.69
C PHE A 219 -7.96 0.65 6.89
N MET A 220 -7.53 1.65 6.12
CA MET A 220 -6.19 2.21 6.23
C MET A 220 -5.97 2.93 7.55
N SER A 221 -4.79 2.76 8.14
CA SER A 221 -4.38 3.57 9.29
C SER A 221 -3.99 4.99 8.87
N PRO A 222 -4.04 5.97 9.79
CA PRO A 222 -3.64 7.35 9.51
C PRO A 222 -2.22 7.45 8.93
N GLU A 223 -1.27 6.69 9.46
CA GLU A 223 0.11 6.66 8.97
C GLU A 223 0.22 6.05 7.56
N GLN A 224 -0.63 5.08 7.21
CA GLN A 224 -0.71 4.56 5.83
C GLN A 224 -1.27 5.61 4.88
N CYS A 225 -2.36 6.29 5.26
CA CYS A 225 -2.92 7.39 4.48
C CYS A 225 -1.91 8.52 4.26
N ALA A 226 -1.01 8.76 5.23
CA ALA A 226 0.05 9.77 5.14
C ALA A 226 1.30 9.31 4.38
N GLY A 227 1.35 8.07 3.89
CA GLY A 227 2.55 7.50 3.27
C GLY A 227 3.74 7.38 4.24
N ARG A 228 3.49 7.37 5.56
CA ARG A 228 4.51 7.24 6.60
C ARG A 228 4.90 5.78 6.79
N ARG A 229 5.99 5.57 7.53
CA ARG A 229 6.43 4.22 7.89
C ARG A 229 5.34 3.49 8.70
N THR A 230 4.92 2.33 8.21
CA THR A 230 3.95 1.45 8.86
C THR A 230 4.63 0.52 9.87
N GLY A 231 3.91 0.19 10.94
CA GLY A 231 4.35 -0.71 12.00
C GLY A 231 3.23 -1.65 12.46
N PRO A 232 3.47 -2.46 13.49
CA PRO A 232 2.44 -3.30 14.12
C PRO A 232 1.17 -2.51 14.48
N GLN A 233 1.33 -1.24 14.86
CA GLN A 233 0.23 -0.35 15.23
C GLN A 233 -0.70 -0.04 14.05
N SER A 234 -0.21 -0.12 12.80
CA SER A 234 -1.06 0.04 11.61
C SER A 234 -2.07 -1.11 11.51
N ASP A 235 -1.62 -2.35 11.72
CA ASP A 235 -2.49 -3.52 11.69
C ASP A 235 -3.45 -3.53 12.90
N GLN A 236 -3.02 -3.02 14.09
CA GLN A 236 -3.90 -2.84 15.24
C GLN A 236 -5.05 -1.88 14.91
N TYR A 237 -4.78 -0.79 14.19
CA TYR A 237 -5.83 0.13 13.76
C TYR A 237 -6.80 -0.54 12.79
N SER A 238 -6.29 -1.24 11.79
CA SER A 238 -7.11 -1.91 10.78
C SER A 238 -7.98 -3.02 11.39
N ILE A 239 -7.46 -3.83 12.33
CA ILE A 239 -8.26 -4.83 13.04
C ILE A 239 -9.29 -4.18 13.97
N GLY A 240 -8.99 -3.01 14.53
CA GLY A 240 -9.95 -2.19 15.28
C GLY A 240 -11.14 -1.75 14.41
N ILE A 241 -10.89 -1.32 13.16
CA ILE A 241 -11.96 -1.02 12.17
C ILE A 241 -12.80 -2.28 11.89
N VAL A 242 -12.16 -3.43 11.70
CA VAL A 242 -12.87 -4.71 11.49
C VAL A 242 -13.73 -5.07 12.71
N GLY A 243 -13.18 -4.92 13.93
CA GLY A 243 -13.93 -5.15 15.17
C GLY A 243 -15.16 -4.25 15.30
N PHE A 244 -14.99 -2.99 14.98
CA PHE A 244 -16.09 -2.03 14.95
C PHE A 244 -17.17 -2.44 13.93
N GLN A 245 -16.73 -2.83 12.69
CA GLN A 245 -17.64 -3.30 11.64
C GLN A 245 -18.39 -4.58 12.07
N MET A 246 -17.72 -5.52 12.71
CA MET A 246 -18.36 -6.75 13.20
C MET A 246 -19.49 -6.44 14.20
N LEU A 247 -19.27 -5.51 15.12
CA LEU A 247 -20.26 -5.17 16.16
C LEU A 247 -21.42 -4.34 15.63
N THR A 248 -21.16 -3.45 14.65
CA THR A 248 -22.18 -2.48 14.19
C THR A 248 -22.76 -2.77 12.81
N GLY A 249 -22.15 -3.69 12.05
CA GLY A 249 -22.47 -3.93 10.64
C GLY A 249 -21.92 -2.86 9.68
N ALA A 250 -21.20 -1.86 10.19
CA ALA A 250 -20.69 -0.75 9.41
C ALA A 250 -19.29 -0.32 9.86
N VAL A 251 -18.47 0.19 8.94
CA VAL A 251 -17.20 0.82 9.28
C VAL A 251 -17.42 2.15 10.03
N PRO A 252 -16.50 2.56 10.92
CA PRO A 252 -16.66 3.77 11.72
C PRO A 252 -16.62 5.06 10.90
N PHE A 253 -16.01 5.03 9.71
CA PHE A 253 -15.88 6.20 8.84
C PHE A 253 -16.48 5.90 7.47
N ARG A 254 -17.23 6.85 6.92
CA ARG A 254 -17.80 6.80 5.58
C ARG A 254 -17.60 8.15 4.91
N ALA A 255 -17.23 8.14 3.65
CA ALA A 255 -17.10 9.33 2.83
C ALA A 255 -17.33 8.97 1.35
N ASP A 256 -17.84 9.91 0.58
CA ASP A 256 -18.08 9.74 -0.86
C ASP A 256 -16.81 9.85 -1.69
N THR A 257 -15.73 10.39 -1.11
CA THR A 257 -14.44 10.57 -1.78
C THR A 257 -13.31 9.95 -0.98
N ILE A 258 -12.24 9.55 -1.68
CA ILE A 258 -11.02 9.04 -1.04
C ILE A 258 -10.40 10.10 -0.13
N ALA A 259 -10.37 11.36 -0.56
CA ALA A 259 -9.85 12.47 0.23
C ALA A 259 -10.66 12.67 1.53
N GLY A 260 -12.00 12.61 1.45
CA GLY A 260 -12.87 12.64 2.61
C GLY A 260 -12.64 11.47 3.57
N MET A 261 -12.45 10.26 3.03
CA MET A 261 -12.11 9.08 3.83
C MET A 261 -10.77 9.25 4.56
N MET A 262 -9.72 9.72 3.85
CA MET A 262 -8.43 10.02 4.47
C MET A 262 -8.55 11.09 5.55
N GLN A 263 -9.37 12.12 5.34
CA GLN A 263 -9.62 13.17 6.32
C GLN A 263 -10.22 12.60 7.61
N HIS A 264 -11.18 11.67 7.50
CA HIS A 264 -11.73 10.98 8.69
C HIS A 264 -10.67 10.14 9.39
N HIS A 265 -9.82 9.42 8.66
CA HIS A 265 -8.73 8.67 9.27
C HIS A 265 -7.73 9.59 10.01
N PHE A 266 -7.44 10.77 9.49
CA PHE A 266 -6.51 11.71 10.13
C PHE A 266 -7.10 12.41 11.36
N PHE A 267 -8.34 12.88 11.27
CA PHE A 267 -8.84 13.91 12.20
C PHE A 267 -10.11 13.54 12.96
N THR A 268 -10.96 12.67 12.42
CA THR A 268 -12.24 12.36 13.05
C THR A 268 -12.06 11.23 14.07
N PRO A 269 -12.31 11.45 15.36
CA PRO A 269 -12.33 10.37 16.34
C PRO A 269 -13.32 9.27 15.92
N ALA A 270 -12.97 8.01 16.14
CA ALA A 270 -13.93 6.92 15.96
C ALA A 270 -15.05 7.06 17.00
N PRO A 271 -16.32 6.87 16.62
CA PRO A 271 -17.40 6.84 17.59
C PRO A 271 -17.21 5.66 18.56
N ASP A 272 -17.68 5.82 19.80
CA ASP A 272 -17.71 4.70 20.72
C ASP A 272 -18.72 3.66 20.22
N VAL A 273 -18.28 2.41 20.09
CA VAL A 273 -19.12 1.31 19.60
C VAL A 273 -20.37 1.09 20.45
N ARG A 274 -20.33 1.45 21.74
CA ARG A 274 -21.45 1.37 22.67
C ARG A 274 -22.57 2.37 22.37
N GLN A 275 -22.31 3.41 21.57
CA GLN A 275 -23.37 4.27 21.06
C GLN A 275 -24.30 3.53 20.09
N ALA A 276 -23.77 2.52 19.39
CA ALA A 276 -24.56 1.69 18.48
C ALA A 276 -25.06 0.39 19.16
N ARG A 277 -24.37 -0.10 20.20
CA ARG A 277 -24.59 -1.42 20.81
C ARG A 277 -24.36 -1.38 22.31
N ASP A 278 -25.45 -1.35 23.09
CA ASP A 278 -25.40 -1.30 24.57
C ASP A 278 -24.86 -2.58 25.21
N ASP A 279 -24.99 -3.73 24.54
CA ASP A 279 -24.55 -5.05 24.97
C ASP A 279 -23.05 -5.29 24.83
N VAL A 280 -22.30 -4.35 24.24
CA VAL A 280 -20.84 -4.45 24.12
C VAL A 280 -20.20 -4.22 25.49
N PRO A 281 -19.39 -5.21 25.99
CA PRO A 281 -18.69 -5.05 27.24
C PRO A 281 -17.77 -3.82 27.24
N PRO A 282 -17.71 -3.04 28.34
CA PRO A 282 -16.85 -1.87 28.43
C PRO A 282 -15.39 -2.17 28.09
N ALA A 283 -14.87 -3.32 28.51
CA ALA A 283 -13.50 -3.74 28.22
C ALA A 283 -13.25 -3.94 26.71
N LEU A 284 -14.23 -4.49 25.96
CA LEU A 284 -14.10 -4.61 24.50
C LEU A 284 -14.16 -3.25 23.81
N ALA A 285 -15.06 -2.38 24.25
CA ALA A 285 -15.14 -1.00 23.72
C ALA A 285 -13.83 -0.24 23.98
N GLU A 286 -13.21 -0.38 25.14
CA GLU A 286 -11.90 0.22 25.47
C GLU A 286 -10.79 -0.28 24.53
N VAL A 287 -10.72 -1.59 24.28
CA VAL A 287 -9.75 -2.16 23.33
C VAL A 287 -9.94 -1.52 21.96
N LEU A 288 -11.17 -1.46 21.45
CA LEU A 288 -11.45 -0.84 20.13
C LEU A 288 -11.11 0.65 20.11
N ASN A 289 -11.53 1.39 21.13
CA ASN A 289 -11.24 2.83 21.23
C ASN A 289 -9.73 3.12 21.28
N ARG A 290 -8.95 2.27 21.96
CA ARG A 290 -7.50 2.39 22.01
C ARG A 290 -6.84 2.04 20.67
N THR A 291 -7.26 0.99 19.99
CA THR A 291 -6.71 0.63 18.66
C THR A 291 -7.02 1.67 17.60
N LEU A 292 -8.14 2.39 17.72
CA LEU A 292 -8.59 3.43 16.78
C LEU A 292 -8.03 4.82 17.08
N GLN A 293 -7.09 4.95 18.04
CA GLN A 293 -6.39 6.21 18.27
C GLN A 293 -5.60 6.64 17.02
N LYS A 294 -5.60 7.94 16.74
CA LYS A 294 -4.96 8.50 15.55
C LYS A 294 -3.43 8.43 15.63
N ASP A 295 -2.88 8.73 16.80
CA ASP A 295 -1.45 8.57 17.08
C ASP A 295 -1.13 7.08 17.32
N PRO A 296 -0.22 6.48 16.52
CA PRO A 296 0.22 5.11 16.75
C PRO A 296 0.79 4.88 18.16
N ALA A 297 1.42 5.88 18.76
CA ALA A 297 1.99 5.78 20.11
C ALA A 297 0.93 5.68 21.22
N ALA A 298 -0.30 6.14 20.97
CA ALA A 298 -1.42 6.01 21.90
C ALA A 298 -2.10 4.63 21.84
N ARG A 299 -1.78 3.80 20.85
CA ARG A 299 -2.28 2.42 20.71
C ARG A 299 -1.51 1.47 21.64
N TYR A 300 -1.63 0.19 21.44
CA TYR A 300 -0.84 -0.79 22.20
C TYR A 300 0.62 -0.79 21.71
N SER A 301 1.55 -0.89 22.65
CA SER A 301 2.99 -0.91 22.33
C SER A 301 3.34 -2.08 21.43
N THR A 302 2.76 -3.25 21.72
CA THR A 302 2.89 -4.46 20.92
C THR A 302 1.51 -5.06 20.61
N THR A 303 1.42 -5.91 19.61
CA THR A 303 0.18 -6.64 19.32
C THR A 303 -0.07 -7.76 20.36
N ARG A 304 0.96 -8.19 21.08
CA ARG A 304 0.80 -9.07 22.25
C ARG A 304 0.07 -8.38 23.40
N ASP A 305 0.36 -7.10 23.64
CA ASP A 305 -0.36 -6.32 24.67
C ASP A 305 -1.84 -6.17 24.31
N MET A 306 -2.13 -5.93 23.02
CA MET A 306 -3.51 -5.91 22.52
C MET A 306 -4.19 -7.27 22.69
N LEU A 307 -3.51 -8.36 22.36
CA LEU A 307 -4.02 -9.72 22.53
C LEU A 307 -4.32 -10.01 24.01
N ALA A 308 -3.40 -9.67 24.89
CA ALA A 308 -3.60 -9.85 26.33
C ALA A 308 -4.83 -9.08 26.84
N ALA A 309 -5.04 -7.85 26.36
CA ALA A 309 -6.24 -7.08 26.69
C ALA A 309 -7.53 -7.74 26.17
N LEU A 310 -7.52 -8.32 24.96
CA LEU A 310 -8.65 -9.08 24.42
C LEU A 310 -8.89 -10.37 25.22
N GLU A 311 -7.84 -11.07 25.63
CA GLU A 311 -7.92 -12.33 26.39
C GLU A 311 -8.36 -12.14 27.84
N ALA A 312 -8.12 -10.96 28.41
CA ALA A 312 -8.61 -10.58 29.73
C ALA A 312 -10.14 -10.34 29.79
N ILE A 313 -10.81 -10.15 28.64
CA ILE A 313 -12.26 -10.03 28.59
C ILE A 313 -12.88 -11.39 28.93
N PRO A 314 -13.85 -11.48 29.85
CA PRO A 314 -14.51 -12.75 30.18
C PRO A 314 -15.09 -13.41 28.92
N PHE A 315 -14.78 -14.71 28.76
CA PHE A 315 -15.20 -15.52 27.63
C PHE A 315 -15.16 -16.98 28.06
N SER A 316 -16.31 -17.53 28.34
CA SER A 316 -16.44 -18.89 28.86
C SER A 316 -16.18 -19.95 27.76
N GLU A 317 -16.01 -21.21 28.19
CA GLU A 317 -15.95 -22.33 27.26
C GLU A 317 -17.27 -22.50 26.47
N ASP A 318 -18.40 -22.13 27.05
CA ASP A 318 -19.69 -22.20 26.40
C ASP A 318 -19.79 -21.07 25.34
N ASP A 319 -19.36 -19.84 25.66
CA ASP A 319 -19.26 -18.75 24.68
C ASP A 319 -18.37 -19.16 23.48
N ARG A 320 -17.27 -19.85 23.76
CA ARG A 320 -16.35 -20.32 22.71
C ARG A 320 -17.02 -21.36 21.81
N ARG A 321 -17.66 -22.39 22.38
CA ARG A 321 -18.35 -23.43 21.63
C ARG A 321 -19.51 -22.85 20.79
N GLU A 322 -20.31 -21.98 21.39
CA GLU A 322 -21.41 -21.32 20.72
C GLU A 322 -20.91 -20.44 19.56
N SER A 323 -19.85 -19.65 19.78
CA SER A 323 -19.25 -18.82 18.74
C SER A 323 -18.70 -19.65 17.58
N GLU A 324 -18.02 -20.77 17.85
CA GLU A 324 -17.53 -21.69 16.82
C GLU A 324 -18.69 -22.31 16.04
N GLN A 325 -19.76 -22.70 16.72
CA GLN A 325 -20.97 -23.21 16.07
C GLN A 325 -21.63 -22.16 15.17
N MET A 326 -21.75 -20.92 15.67
CA MET A 326 -22.29 -19.81 14.89
C MET A 326 -21.43 -19.52 13.65
N LEU A 327 -20.10 -19.50 13.80
CA LEU A 327 -19.18 -19.30 12.68
C LEU A 327 -19.32 -20.39 11.62
N ARG A 328 -19.46 -21.66 12.00
CA ARG A 328 -19.73 -22.78 11.07
C ARG A 328 -21.03 -22.55 10.29
N GLN A 329 -22.12 -22.15 10.97
CA GLN A 329 -23.40 -21.87 10.34
C GLN A 329 -23.31 -20.71 9.36
N LEU A 330 -22.63 -19.62 9.73
CA LEU A 330 -22.39 -18.46 8.87
C LEU A 330 -21.57 -18.83 7.61
N VAL A 331 -20.57 -19.71 7.76
CA VAL A 331 -19.79 -20.23 6.64
C VAL A 331 -20.66 -21.07 5.70
N GLN A 332 -21.59 -21.86 6.21
CA GLN A 332 -22.56 -22.66 5.43
C GLN A 332 -23.63 -21.80 4.76
N GLY A 333 -23.69 -20.50 5.06
CA GLY A 333 -24.65 -19.56 4.48
C GLY A 333 -25.95 -19.46 5.23
N THR A 334 -26.02 -20.01 6.45
CA THR A 334 -27.18 -19.83 7.33
C THR A 334 -27.22 -18.37 7.78
N VAL A 335 -28.31 -17.69 7.50
CA VAL A 335 -28.56 -16.32 7.99
C VAL A 335 -29.11 -16.43 9.42
N MET A 336 -28.42 -15.84 10.37
CA MET A 336 -28.85 -15.80 11.77
C MET A 336 -29.80 -14.64 12.02
N PRO A 337 -30.55 -14.65 13.14
CA PRO A 337 -31.30 -13.46 13.57
C PRO A 337 -30.36 -12.26 13.63
N ARG A 338 -30.78 -11.18 12.98
CA ARG A 338 -29.95 -9.96 12.90
C ARG A 338 -29.81 -9.34 14.28
N VAL A 339 -28.56 -9.07 14.63
CA VAL A 339 -28.26 -8.26 15.80
C VAL A 339 -28.62 -6.81 15.50
N SER A 340 -29.46 -6.21 16.33
CA SER A 340 -29.84 -4.80 16.17
C SER A 340 -28.70 -3.90 16.62
N ALA A 341 -28.19 -3.10 15.71
CA ALA A 341 -27.32 -1.97 16.03
C ALA A 341 -28.07 -0.67 15.73
N ARG A 342 -27.98 0.32 16.61
CA ARG A 342 -28.55 1.64 16.37
C ARG A 342 -27.71 2.35 15.31
N ALA A 343 -28.37 3.19 14.50
CA ALA A 343 -27.65 4.06 13.59
C ALA A 343 -26.74 5.01 14.39
N LEU A 344 -25.48 5.06 14.01
CA LEU A 344 -24.54 6.03 14.57
C LEU A 344 -24.92 7.45 14.13
N PRO A 345 -24.70 8.47 14.98
CA PRO A 345 -24.90 9.85 14.56
C PRO A 345 -24.02 10.15 13.33
N PRO A 346 -24.50 11.02 12.41
CA PRO A 346 -23.68 11.42 11.27
C PRO A 346 -22.36 12.02 11.75
N LEU A 347 -21.28 11.62 11.09
CA LEU A 347 -19.98 12.24 11.35
C LEU A 347 -20.03 13.71 10.92
N PRO A 348 -19.33 14.61 11.63
CA PRO A 348 -19.31 16.02 11.25
C PRO A 348 -18.74 16.17 9.83
N ASP A 349 -19.48 16.86 8.96
CA ASP A 349 -19.13 17.08 7.54
C ASP A 349 -17.78 17.81 7.34
N ARG A 350 -17.32 18.49 8.36
CA ARG A 350 -15.97 19.06 8.45
C ARG A 350 -15.45 18.79 9.85
N PRO A 351 -14.35 18.04 10.00
CA PRO A 351 -13.59 18.14 11.23
C PRO A 351 -13.17 19.61 11.32
N THR A 352 -13.73 20.33 12.30
CA THR A 352 -13.18 21.62 12.70
C THR A 352 -11.74 21.35 13.08
N MET A 353 -10.82 21.64 12.16
CA MET A 353 -9.41 21.70 12.52
C MET A 353 -9.35 22.67 13.71
N PRO A 354 -8.89 22.25 14.89
CA PRO A 354 -8.37 23.22 15.81
C PRO A 354 -7.23 23.86 15.04
N LEU A 355 -7.39 25.11 14.68
CA LEU A 355 -6.39 25.93 14.05
C LEU A 355 -5.15 25.92 14.93
N ALA A 356 -4.26 24.94 14.73
CA ALA A 356 -2.88 25.03 15.19
C ALA A 356 -2.13 26.24 14.57
N ALA A 357 -2.80 27.01 13.72
CA ALA A 357 -2.37 28.34 13.28
C ALA A 357 -2.26 29.36 14.43
N ALA A 358 -2.91 29.15 15.57
CA ALA A 358 -2.78 30.04 16.71
C ALA A 358 -1.51 29.73 17.54
N GLU A 359 -1.02 28.52 17.57
CA GLU A 359 0.21 28.16 18.29
C GLU A 359 1.48 28.43 17.48
N LEU A 360 1.44 28.34 16.16
CA LEU A 360 2.56 28.75 15.32
C LEU A 360 2.82 30.28 15.36
N ARG A 361 1.81 31.06 15.70
CA ARG A 361 1.99 32.53 15.91
C ARG A 361 2.68 32.87 17.23
N LYS A 362 2.59 32.01 18.25
CA LYS A 362 3.25 32.25 19.57
C LYS A 362 4.71 31.81 19.61
N ARG A 363 5.21 31.09 18.62
CA ARG A 363 6.64 30.70 18.52
C ARG A 363 7.44 31.53 17.52
N ARG A 364 6.93 32.67 17.05
CA ARG A 364 7.82 33.66 16.45
C ARG A 364 8.59 34.34 17.57
N LEU A 365 9.71 33.77 17.99
CA LEU A 365 10.74 34.51 18.67
C LEU A 365 11.01 35.77 17.84
N PRO A 366 11.02 36.97 18.44
CA PRO A 366 11.26 38.18 17.69
C PRO A 366 12.63 38.06 17.02
N VAL A 367 12.65 38.18 15.70
CA VAL A 367 13.85 38.09 14.85
C VAL A 367 14.98 39.02 15.37
N ARG A 368 14.67 40.02 16.20
CA ARG A 368 15.61 40.92 16.83
C ARG A 368 16.56 40.25 17.84
N VAL A 369 16.19 39.12 18.48
CA VAL A 369 17.09 38.45 19.44
C VAL A 369 18.11 37.58 18.70
N GLY A 370 17.75 37.00 17.56
CA GLY A 370 18.66 36.18 16.73
C GLY A 370 19.79 36.99 16.10
N VAL A 371 19.53 38.24 15.70
CA VAL A 371 20.53 39.10 15.05
C VAL A 371 21.57 39.58 16.07
N VAL A 372 21.18 39.87 17.31
CA VAL A 372 22.12 40.30 18.37
C VAL A 372 22.99 39.13 18.83
N ALA A 373 22.43 37.92 18.97
CA ALA A 373 23.19 36.71 19.35
C ALA A 373 24.21 36.31 18.29
N SER A 374 23.85 36.40 16.99
CA SER A 374 24.77 36.13 15.87
C SER A 374 25.89 37.15 15.76
N GLY A 375 25.62 38.43 16.03
CA GLY A 375 26.62 39.50 16.03
C GLY A 375 27.66 39.32 17.11
N VAL A 376 27.27 38.94 18.33
CA VAL A 376 28.18 38.70 19.47
C VAL A 376 29.07 37.48 19.23
N LEU A 377 28.55 36.43 18.63
CA LEU A 377 29.32 35.23 18.29
C LEU A 377 30.35 35.48 17.19
N LEU A 378 30.02 36.28 16.16
CA LEU A 378 30.94 36.67 15.09
C LEU A 378 32.06 37.58 15.61
N LEU A 379 31.74 38.54 16.49
CA LEU A 379 32.71 39.42 17.11
C LEU A 379 33.67 38.64 18.04
N GLY A 380 33.17 37.64 18.78
CA GLY A 380 34.00 36.75 19.61
C GLY A 380 34.94 35.88 18.76
N LEU A 381 34.50 35.39 17.60
CA LEU A 381 35.32 34.61 16.69
C LEU A 381 36.45 35.46 16.05
N VAL A 382 36.14 36.68 15.61
CA VAL A 382 37.12 37.60 15.03
C VAL A 382 38.17 38.02 16.05
N LEU A 383 37.80 38.33 17.30
CA LEU A 383 38.72 38.63 18.37
C LEU A 383 39.58 37.41 18.79
N GLY A 384 39.03 36.22 18.74
CA GLY A 384 39.76 34.96 18.97
C GLY A 384 40.83 34.70 17.92
N VAL A 385 40.50 34.89 16.64
CA VAL A 385 41.45 34.72 15.52
C VAL A 385 42.56 35.78 15.57
N LEU A 386 42.23 37.05 15.89
CA LEU A 386 43.23 38.10 16.04
C LEU A 386 44.21 37.87 17.22
N ARG A 387 43.78 37.25 18.33
CA ARG A 387 44.64 36.85 19.43
C ARG A 387 45.53 35.65 19.11
N LEU A 388 45.06 34.74 18.26
CA LEU A 388 45.85 33.58 17.81
C LEU A 388 46.94 33.96 16.79
N THR A 389 46.71 34.96 15.94
CA THR A 389 47.70 35.47 15.00
C THR A 389 48.78 36.33 15.67
N ALA A 390 48.44 37.05 16.76
CA ALA A 390 49.41 37.87 17.51
C ALA A 390 50.40 37.07 18.40
N ARG A 391 50.18 35.76 18.59
CA ARG A 391 51.07 34.88 19.37
C ARG A 391 51.99 33.98 18.51
N ARG A 392 52.06 34.19 17.21
CA ARG A 392 52.98 33.47 16.31
C ARG A 392 54.07 34.37 15.71
N GLY A 393 54.74 35.09 16.55
CA GLY A 393 56.01 35.74 16.26
C GLY A 393 57.05 35.15 17.20
N ASP A 394 58.15 34.66 16.62
CA ASP A 394 59.39 34.15 17.23
C ASP A 394 59.45 32.64 17.51
N ALA A 395 59.97 31.91 16.50
CA ALA A 395 60.96 30.85 16.66
C ALA A 395 61.52 30.46 15.31
N THR A 396 62.79 30.83 15.07
CA THR A 396 63.62 30.44 13.93
C THR A 396 64.11 29.00 14.04
N PRO A 397 64.32 28.30 12.90
CA PRO A 397 64.67 26.88 12.89
C PRO A 397 66.18 26.64 12.82
N GLY A 398 66.65 25.58 13.48
CA GLY A 398 67.94 24.97 13.28
C GLY A 398 67.81 23.61 12.55
N PRO A 399 68.84 23.22 11.81
CA PRO A 399 68.74 22.12 10.84
C PRO A 399 69.22 20.77 11.41
N THR A 400 68.52 19.67 11.08
CA THR A 400 69.11 18.35 11.23
C THR A 400 68.56 17.30 10.23
N ALA A 401 69.43 16.91 9.35
CA ALA A 401 69.73 15.58 8.79
C ALA A 401 68.65 14.64 8.28
N ILE A 402 68.85 14.27 7.03
CA ILE A 402 68.31 13.14 6.24
C ILE A 402 69.01 11.84 6.61
N PRO A 403 68.39 10.69 6.56
CA PRO A 403 68.95 9.58 5.77
C PRO A 403 67.99 8.92 4.79
N ALA A 404 68.49 8.79 3.61
CA ALA A 404 68.47 7.86 2.53
C ALA A 404 67.36 6.80 2.37
N ALA A 405 66.90 6.74 1.11
CA ALA A 405 66.13 5.73 0.44
C ALA A 405 66.79 4.32 0.42
N PRO A 406 66.19 3.22 -0.15
CA PRO A 406 65.61 3.17 -1.48
C PRO A 406 64.39 2.23 -1.64
N ALA A 407 63.62 2.37 -2.70
CA ALA A 407 63.22 1.28 -3.60
C ALA A 407 62.37 1.78 -4.79
N THR A 408 62.90 1.49 -5.90
CA THR A 408 62.41 1.65 -7.27
C THR A 408 61.03 1.03 -7.49
N LEU A 409 60.10 1.77 -8.06
CA LEU A 409 58.98 1.20 -8.81
C LEU A 409 58.69 2.05 -10.06
N GLN A 410 58.59 1.31 -11.14
CA GLN A 410 58.59 1.73 -12.55
C GLN A 410 57.49 2.74 -12.90
N VAL A 411 57.89 3.70 -13.69
CA VAL A 411 57.08 4.70 -14.39
C VAL A 411 56.17 4.02 -15.41
N ALA A 412 54.87 4.04 -15.21
CA ALA A 412 53.90 3.76 -16.26
C ALA A 412 53.51 5.07 -16.94
N LYS A 413 53.53 5.03 -18.27
CA LYS A 413 53.29 6.08 -19.24
C LYS A 413 51.92 6.79 -19.01
N PRO A 414 51.81 8.11 -19.13
CA PRO A 414 50.54 8.80 -18.97
C PRO A 414 49.59 8.52 -20.15
N LEU A 415 48.42 7.96 -19.83
CA LEU A 415 47.31 7.87 -20.78
C LEU A 415 46.67 9.27 -20.90
N ALA A 416 46.35 9.65 -22.13
CA ALA A 416 45.83 10.95 -22.49
C ALA A 416 44.64 11.39 -21.62
N ALA A 417 44.66 12.67 -21.18
CA ALA A 417 43.63 13.32 -20.45
C ALA A 417 42.29 13.32 -21.22
N SER A 418 41.33 12.58 -20.71
CA SER A 418 39.93 12.70 -21.14
C SER A 418 39.36 14.04 -20.63
N LYS A 419 38.75 14.81 -21.53
CA LYS A 419 38.03 16.04 -21.23
C LYS A 419 37.04 15.81 -20.08
N PRO A 420 36.87 16.78 -19.15
CA PRO A 420 35.86 16.66 -18.08
C PRO A 420 34.47 16.56 -18.71
N PRO A 421 33.55 15.74 -18.13
CA PRO A 421 32.20 15.62 -18.62
C PRO A 421 31.50 16.96 -18.52
N VAL A 422 31.01 17.48 -19.65
CA VAL A 422 30.15 18.66 -19.69
C VAL A 422 28.95 18.42 -18.80
N ALA A 423 28.78 19.22 -17.75
CA ALA A 423 27.63 19.16 -16.86
C ALA A 423 26.37 19.30 -17.71
N ARG A 424 25.53 18.24 -17.77
CA ARG A 424 24.25 18.30 -18.44
C ARG A 424 23.36 19.30 -17.68
N PRO A 425 22.63 20.18 -18.39
CA PRO A 425 21.75 21.14 -17.74
C PRO A 425 20.72 20.39 -16.87
N PRO A 426 20.33 20.96 -15.73
CA PRO A 426 19.37 20.35 -14.82
C PRO A 426 18.03 20.11 -15.55
N GLY A 427 17.47 18.93 -15.42
CA GLY A 427 16.26 18.50 -16.11
C GLY A 427 15.44 17.51 -15.32
N GLY A 428 14.38 16.99 -15.97
CA GLY A 428 13.51 15.95 -15.43
C GLY A 428 13.68 14.62 -16.21
N LYS A 429 12.77 13.66 -15.95
CA LYS A 429 12.72 12.36 -16.61
C LYS A 429 11.36 12.13 -17.24
N LEU A 430 11.30 11.41 -18.37
CA LEU A 430 10.06 11.00 -19.02
C LEU A 430 9.88 9.48 -18.94
N ARG A 431 8.64 9.06 -18.64
CA ARG A 431 8.18 7.66 -18.71
C ARG A 431 6.90 7.61 -19.53
N MET A 432 6.84 6.73 -20.52
CA MET A 432 5.63 6.50 -21.33
C MET A 432 5.66 5.15 -22.04
N LEU A 433 4.49 4.68 -22.40
CA LEU A 433 4.27 3.50 -23.23
C LEU A 433 3.45 3.90 -24.45
N THR A 434 3.56 3.16 -25.54
CA THR A 434 2.73 3.39 -26.73
C THR A 434 1.99 2.14 -27.17
N ARG A 435 0.85 2.34 -27.84
CA ARG A 435 0.14 1.30 -28.58
C ARG A 435 -0.15 1.86 -29.98
N PRO A 436 0.34 1.20 -31.06
CA PRO A 436 1.05 -0.07 -31.08
C PRO A 436 2.43 0.00 -30.40
N THR A 437 2.98 -1.18 -30.02
CA THR A 437 4.23 -1.29 -29.25
C THR A 437 5.49 -1.01 -30.06
N ASP A 438 5.37 -0.81 -31.36
CA ASP A 438 6.40 -0.43 -32.31
C ASP A 438 6.33 1.06 -32.70
N ALA A 439 5.38 1.82 -32.13
CA ALA A 439 5.25 3.24 -32.41
C ALA A 439 6.53 4.00 -32.02
N GLU A 440 7.04 4.82 -32.95
CA GLU A 440 8.22 5.63 -32.74
C GLU A 440 7.91 6.88 -31.92
N ILE A 441 8.80 7.23 -30.99
CA ILE A 441 8.66 8.34 -30.05
C ILE A 441 9.70 9.38 -30.36
N PHE A 442 9.27 10.64 -30.57
CA PHE A 442 10.12 11.77 -30.85
C PHE A 442 9.95 12.85 -29.77
N ILE A 443 11.06 13.44 -29.34
CA ILE A 443 11.07 14.65 -28.49
C ILE A 443 11.80 15.75 -29.23
N ASP A 444 11.15 16.91 -29.41
CA ASP A 444 11.65 18.05 -30.15
C ASP A 444 12.11 17.64 -31.57
N GLY A 445 11.39 16.74 -32.23
CA GLY A 445 11.70 16.20 -33.55
C GLY A 445 12.81 15.14 -33.59
N ARG A 446 13.45 14.81 -32.47
CA ARG A 446 14.49 13.78 -32.36
C ARG A 446 13.90 12.46 -31.88
N ARG A 447 14.13 11.36 -32.61
CA ARG A 447 13.71 10.01 -32.19
C ARG A 447 14.44 9.60 -30.90
N VAL A 448 13.67 9.22 -29.88
CA VAL A 448 14.19 8.85 -28.55
C VAL A 448 13.91 7.40 -28.17
N GLY A 449 13.01 6.73 -28.91
CA GLY A 449 12.67 5.32 -28.64
C GLY A 449 11.53 4.82 -29.51
N ALA A 450 11.08 3.60 -29.25
CA ALA A 450 9.87 3.00 -29.78
C ALA A 450 9.19 2.14 -28.73
N GLY A 451 7.87 2.13 -28.72
CA GLY A 451 7.06 1.28 -27.83
C GLY A 451 7.05 1.72 -26.37
N ALA A 452 8.21 1.96 -25.79
CA ALA A 452 8.37 2.33 -24.39
C ALA A 452 9.57 3.26 -24.19
N VAL A 453 9.41 4.23 -23.29
CA VAL A 453 10.50 5.10 -22.82
C VAL A 453 10.43 5.12 -21.30
N VAL A 454 11.54 4.73 -20.63
CA VAL A 454 11.66 4.68 -19.18
C VAL A 454 12.85 5.53 -18.74
N ASP A 455 12.58 6.50 -17.85
CA ASP A 455 13.59 7.39 -17.26
C ASP A 455 14.46 8.15 -18.28
N LEU A 456 13.86 8.51 -19.43
CA LEU A 456 14.54 9.33 -20.43
C LEU A 456 14.86 10.71 -19.83
N PRO A 457 16.13 11.11 -19.73
CA PRO A 457 16.48 12.43 -19.22
C PRO A 457 16.11 13.51 -20.26
N LEU A 458 15.31 14.49 -19.81
CA LEU A 458 14.92 15.68 -20.59
C LEU A 458 15.41 16.93 -19.89
N THR A 459 15.84 17.92 -20.65
CA THR A 459 16.14 19.27 -20.11
C THR A 459 14.84 19.96 -19.70
N ALA A 460 14.88 20.76 -18.61
CA ALA A 460 13.73 21.53 -18.14
C ALA A 460 13.22 22.50 -19.22
N GLY A 461 11.92 22.76 -19.19
CA GLY A 461 11.19 23.63 -20.11
C GLY A 461 10.14 22.89 -20.92
N GLU A 462 9.54 23.59 -21.87
CA GLU A 462 8.56 22.99 -22.79
C GLU A 462 9.27 22.13 -23.83
N ARG A 463 8.72 20.89 -24.04
CA ARG A 463 9.23 19.89 -24.98
C ARG A 463 8.10 19.37 -25.83
N ARG A 464 8.29 19.29 -27.14
CA ARG A 464 7.30 18.71 -28.04
C ARG A 464 7.48 17.20 -28.11
N LEU A 465 6.43 16.46 -27.70
CA LEU A 465 6.34 15.01 -27.86
C LEU A 465 5.54 14.68 -29.10
N GLU A 466 6.04 13.78 -29.90
CA GLU A 466 5.33 13.22 -31.04
C GLU A 466 5.48 11.70 -31.08
N VAL A 467 4.38 10.99 -31.36
CA VAL A 467 4.36 9.52 -31.47
C VAL A 467 3.77 9.14 -32.82
N ARG A 468 4.49 8.31 -33.58
CA ARG A 468 4.12 7.87 -34.91
C ARG A 468 4.17 6.36 -35.06
N ALA A 469 3.21 5.78 -35.80
CA ALA A 469 3.26 4.40 -36.24
C ALA A 469 2.66 4.25 -37.64
N PRO A 470 3.18 3.34 -38.50
CA PRO A 470 2.63 3.09 -39.81
C PRO A 470 1.16 2.66 -39.74
N GLY A 471 0.28 3.29 -40.53
CA GLY A 471 -1.16 3.00 -40.52
C GLY A 471 -1.95 3.64 -39.38
N TYR A 472 -1.35 4.48 -38.58
CA TYR A 472 -2.01 5.18 -37.47
C TYR A 472 -1.89 6.69 -37.59
N ARG A 473 -2.82 7.42 -36.98
CA ARG A 473 -2.73 8.89 -36.85
C ARG A 473 -1.63 9.23 -35.86
N SER A 474 -0.74 10.16 -36.18
CA SER A 474 0.27 10.66 -35.26
C SER A 474 -0.37 11.38 -34.07
N PHE A 475 0.20 11.20 -32.91
CA PHE A 475 -0.16 11.95 -31.70
C PHE A 475 0.95 12.97 -31.43
N ASP A 476 0.57 14.23 -31.18
CA ASP A 476 1.52 15.25 -30.76
C ASP A 476 0.98 16.08 -29.59
N THR A 477 1.89 16.47 -28.67
CA THR A 477 1.56 17.30 -27.52
C THR A 477 2.79 18.03 -26.98
N THR A 478 2.59 19.07 -26.18
CA THR A 478 3.67 19.77 -25.49
C THR A 478 3.77 19.33 -24.05
N LEU A 479 4.96 18.98 -23.60
CA LEU A 479 5.28 18.56 -22.23
C LEU A 479 6.00 19.70 -21.50
N VAL A 480 5.62 19.99 -20.26
CA VAL A 480 6.35 20.92 -19.39
C VAL A 480 7.22 20.10 -18.44
N VAL A 481 8.54 20.13 -18.64
CA VAL A 481 9.50 19.39 -17.84
C VAL A 481 10.08 20.31 -16.76
N THR A 482 9.88 19.98 -15.49
CA THR A 482 10.46 20.70 -14.35
C THR A 482 11.71 19.98 -13.83
N VAL A 483 12.64 20.75 -13.25
CA VAL A 483 13.90 20.22 -12.70
C VAL A 483 13.62 19.21 -11.60
N GLY A 484 14.24 18.04 -11.69
CA GLY A 484 14.11 16.96 -10.71
C GLY A 484 12.79 16.17 -10.78
N SER A 485 11.85 16.52 -11.66
CA SER A 485 10.58 15.80 -11.82
C SER A 485 10.70 14.57 -12.72
N THR A 486 9.83 13.60 -12.50
CA THR A 486 9.59 12.50 -13.44
C THR A 486 8.19 12.65 -14.02
N LEU A 487 8.10 12.94 -15.33
CA LEU A 487 6.85 13.05 -16.06
C LEU A 487 6.44 11.66 -16.54
N THR A 488 5.29 11.16 -16.08
CA THR A 488 4.74 9.86 -16.50
C THR A 488 3.46 10.10 -17.30
N LEU A 489 3.48 9.78 -18.58
CA LEU A 489 2.34 9.98 -19.50
C LEU A 489 1.45 8.73 -19.64
N GLY A 490 1.77 7.64 -18.89
CA GLY A 490 1.02 6.40 -19.05
C GLY A 490 1.17 5.78 -20.44
N ARG A 491 0.08 5.22 -20.98
CA ARG A 491 0.03 4.59 -22.31
C ARG A 491 -0.64 5.55 -23.31
N ILE A 492 0.07 5.92 -24.37
CA ILE A 492 -0.49 6.66 -25.51
C ILE A 492 -0.93 5.65 -26.56
N THR A 493 -2.23 5.60 -26.86
CA THR A 493 -2.80 4.73 -27.87
C THR A 493 -3.10 5.54 -29.13
N LEU A 494 -2.51 5.13 -30.26
CA LEU A 494 -2.76 5.78 -31.56
C LEU A 494 -4.03 5.19 -32.21
N SER A 495 -4.85 6.04 -32.80
CA SER A 495 -6.00 5.64 -33.61
C SER A 495 -5.58 5.25 -35.03
N VAL A 496 -6.20 4.21 -35.60
CA VAL A 496 -5.96 3.78 -36.97
C VAL A 496 -6.31 4.93 -37.94
N ALA A 497 -5.43 5.20 -38.91
CA ALA A 497 -5.74 6.15 -39.95
C ALA A 497 -6.87 5.62 -40.85
N GLU A 498 -8.00 6.31 -40.94
CA GLU A 498 -9.06 5.98 -41.90
C GLU A 498 -8.49 6.06 -43.33
N GLN A 499 -8.43 4.89 -43.98
CA GLN A 499 -8.24 4.88 -45.44
C GLN A 499 -9.54 5.44 -46.03
N ARG A 500 -9.48 6.67 -46.58
CA ARG A 500 -10.55 7.13 -47.49
C ARG A 500 -10.50 6.25 -48.76
N PRO A 501 -11.66 5.74 -49.20
CA PRO A 501 -11.76 4.97 -50.42
C PRO A 501 -11.34 5.78 -51.66
#